data_f8c6cf8f907b4148b49a252324dcc2f1
#
_entry.id   f8c6cf8f907b4148b49a252324dcc2f1
#
_cell.length_a   1.000
_cell.length_b   1.000
_cell.length_c   1.000
_cell.angle_alpha   90.00
_cell.angle_beta   90.00
_cell.angle_gamma   90.00
#
_symmetry.space_group_name_H-M   'P 1'
#
loop_
_entity.id
_entity.type
_entity.pdbx_description
1 polymer ?
#
loop_
_entity_poly.entity_id
_entity_poly.type
_entity_poly.pdbx_seq_one_letter_code
_entity_poly.pdbx_strand_id
1 'polypeptide(L)'
;MKITKVDVYMLDAGEQRWQRKPIICRIHTDEGIYGDGEAALAYGIAAPAAFGMIRDLAALIIGMDPLDNEVVWDTLYKNTFWGQNGGPVVFAGISAIDFALWDIRGKFFNVPVYKLLGGKKQDNLRCYASQLQFLSLIHI
;
A
#
# COMPACT_ATOMS: atom_id res chain seq x y z
N MET A 1 -5.58 -3.86 -20.58
CA MET A 1 -4.40 -4.12 -19.71
C MET A 1 -4.77 -5.18 -18.68
N LYS A 2 -3.83 -6.05 -18.30
CA LYS A 2 -4.09 -7.11 -17.32
C LYS A 2 -2.97 -7.18 -16.29
N ILE A 3 -3.33 -7.44 -15.04
CA ILE A 3 -2.37 -7.75 -13.97
C ILE A 3 -1.75 -9.11 -14.26
N THR A 4 -0.42 -9.16 -14.36
CA THR A 4 0.31 -10.40 -14.66
C THR A 4 1.03 -10.98 -13.45
N LYS A 5 1.45 -10.13 -12.53
CA LYS A 5 2.24 -10.52 -11.36
C LYS A 5 2.11 -9.50 -10.25
N VAL A 6 2.18 -9.96 -9.00
CA VAL A 6 2.32 -9.10 -7.83
C VAL A 6 3.56 -9.54 -7.06
N ASP A 7 4.52 -8.65 -6.92
CA ASP A 7 5.69 -8.84 -6.06
C ASP A 7 5.48 -8.14 -4.73
N VAL A 8 5.88 -8.79 -3.65
CA VAL A 8 5.82 -8.21 -2.31
C VAL A 8 7.22 -8.22 -1.71
N TYR A 9 7.65 -7.06 -1.24
CA TYR A 9 8.97 -6.87 -0.65
C TYR A 9 8.82 -6.46 0.81
N MET A 10 9.56 -7.12 1.67
CA MET A 10 9.75 -6.68 3.05
C MET A 10 11.16 -6.09 3.15
N LEU A 11 11.22 -4.78 3.30
CA LEU A 11 12.49 -4.07 3.37
C LEU A 11 13.02 -4.09 4.79
N ASP A 12 14.33 -4.27 4.93
CA ASP A 12 15.02 -4.10 6.20
C ASP A 12 15.60 -2.68 6.25
N ALA A 13 15.04 -1.85 7.13
CA ALA A 13 15.47 -0.47 7.31
C ALA A 13 16.64 -0.34 8.30
N GLY A 14 17.28 -1.47 8.69
CA GLY A 14 18.42 -1.53 9.60
C GLY A 14 18.02 -1.61 11.08
N GLU A 15 19.04 -1.67 11.94
CA GLU A 15 18.92 -1.81 13.40
C GLU A 15 18.42 -0.53 14.08
N GLN A 16 17.30 -0.01 13.66
CA GLN A 16 16.66 1.04 14.42
C GLN A 16 15.77 0.43 15.50
N ARG A 17 15.73 1.11 16.64
CA ARG A 17 15.02 0.76 17.89
C ARG A 17 13.60 0.20 17.73
N TRP A 18 12.99 0.30 16.54
CA TRP A 18 11.60 -0.02 16.27
C TRP A 18 11.42 -0.95 15.08
N GLN A 19 12.42 -1.70 14.64
CA GLN A 19 12.34 -2.70 13.60
C GLN A 19 11.35 -2.31 12.47
N ARG A 20 11.58 -1.17 11.83
CA ARG A 20 10.76 -0.74 10.71
C ARG A 20 11.04 -1.66 9.53
N LYS A 21 10.01 -2.34 9.08
CA LYS A 21 10.05 -3.22 7.92
C LYS A 21 8.98 -2.78 6.93
N PRO A 22 9.22 -1.75 6.10
CA PRO A 22 8.28 -1.35 5.08
C PRO A 22 7.92 -2.52 4.17
N ILE A 23 6.64 -2.69 3.91
CA ILE A 23 6.11 -3.74 3.04
C ILE A 23 5.64 -3.07 1.76
N ILE A 24 6.33 -3.33 0.67
CA ILE A 24 6.01 -2.77 -0.65
C ILE A 24 5.31 -3.82 -1.49
N CYS A 25 4.22 -3.42 -2.12
CA CYS A 25 3.48 -4.19 -3.11
C CYS A 25 3.77 -3.61 -4.49
N ARG A 26 4.27 -4.41 -5.42
CA ARG A 26 4.44 -4.03 -6.82
C ARG A 26 3.55 -4.88 -7.70
N ILE A 27 2.66 -4.23 -8.44
CA ILE A 27 1.77 -4.85 -9.42
C ILE A 27 2.34 -4.63 -10.82
N HIS A 28 2.52 -5.71 -11.57
CA HIS A 28 2.97 -5.68 -12.95
C HIS A 28 1.82 -5.94 -13.91
N THR A 29 1.90 -5.35 -15.09
CA THR A 29 0.91 -5.52 -16.16
C THR A 29 1.54 -6.11 -17.43
N ASP A 30 0.67 -6.63 -18.32
CA ASP A 30 1.07 -7.15 -19.64
C ASP A 30 1.54 -6.04 -20.61
N GLU A 31 1.29 -4.77 -20.29
CA GLU A 31 1.74 -3.61 -21.08
C GLU A 31 3.04 -2.99 -20.55
N GLY A 32 3.69 -3.62 -19.57
CA GLY A 32 4.96 -3.15 -19.01
C GLY A 32 4.83 -1.99 -18.01
N ILE A 33 3.63 -1.48 -17.78
CA ILE A 33 3.36 -0.52 -16.70
C ILE A 33 3.34 -1.29 -15.39
N TYR A 34 3.94 -0.72 -14.35
CA TYR A 34 3.85 -1.24 -12.99
C TYR A 34 3.50 -0.13 -12.00
N GLY A 35 2.90 -0.50 -10.88
CA GLY A 35 2.60 0.42 -9.80
C GLY A 35 3.08 -0.12 -8.46
N ASP A 36 3.41 0.78 -7.58
CA ASP A 36 3.89 0.51 -6.23
C ASP A 36 2.92 1.03 -5.18
N GLY A 37 2.71 0.24 -4.14
CA GLY A 37 1.95 0.61 -2.95
C GLY A 37 2.62 0.11 -1.69
N GLU A 38 2.29 0.68 -0.55
CA GLU A 38 2.87 0.33 0.74
C GLU A 38 1.78 -0.06 1.74
N ALA A 39 2.04 -1.12 2.50
CA ALA A 39 1.16 -1.52 3.61
C ALA A 39 1.48 -0.72 4.88
N ALA A 40 0.44 -0.24 5.56
CA ALA A 40 0.57 0.61 6.74
C ALA A 40 1.18 -0.08 7.98
N LEU A 41 1.24 -1.40 8.04
CA LEU A 41 1.72 -2.16 9.20
C LEU A 41 3.23 -2.42 9.19
N ALA A 42 4.02 -1.47 8.73
CA ALA A 42 5.49 -1.57 8.68
C ALA A 42 6.17 -1.41 10.05
N TYR A 43 5.38 -1.21 11.12
CA TYR A 43 5.86 -0.86 12.43
C TYR A 43 5.77 -2.04 13.40
N GLY A 44 6.92 -2.47 13.92
CA GLY A 44 6.98 -3.56 14.88
C GLY A 44 6.79 -4.95 14.25
N ILE A 45 6.14 -5.84 14.97
CA ILE A 45 6.02 -7.27 14.62
C ILE A 45 4.90 -7.58 13.61
N ALA A 46 4.05 -6.63 13.27
CA ALA A 46 2.91 -6.84 12.37
C ALA A 46 3.29 -6.84 10.88
N ALA A 47 4.49 -6.39 10.51
CA ALA A 47 4.94 -6.35 9.12
C ALA A 47 4.89 -7.71 8.41
N PRO A 48 5.34 -8.84 8.99
CA PRO A 48 5.20 -10.15 8.34
C PRO A 48 3.75 -10.55 8.07
N ALA A 49 2.80 -10.14 8.92
CA ALA A 49 1.38 -10.40 8.70
C ALA A 49 0.85 -9.62 7.49
N ALA A 50 1.23 -8.34 7.33
CA ALA A 50 0.88 -7.55 6.15
C ALA A 50 1.51 -8.11 4.87
N PHE A 51 2.77 -8.57 4.94
CA PHE A 51 3.45 -9.24 3.83
C PHE A 51 2.69 -10.50 3.38
N GLY A 52 2.29 -11.36 4.31
CA GLY A 52 1.51 -12.56 4.03
C GLY A 52 0.14 -12.22 3.44
N MET A 53 -0.54 -11.22 4.00
CA MET A 53 -1.86 -10.79 3.55
C MET A 53 -1.84 -10.31 2.08
N ILE A 54 -0.87 -9.48 1.69
CA ILE A 54 -0.77 -9.03 0.29
C ILE A 54 -0.56 -10.23 -0.64
N ARG A 55 0.25 -11.22 -0.26
CA ARG A 55 0.49 -12.42 -1.07
C ARG A 55 -0.78 -13.25 -1.26
N ASP A 56 -1.57 -13.41 -0.22
CA ASP A 56 -2.83 -14.14 -0.30
C ASP A 56 -3.84 -13.40 -1.18
N LEU A 57 -3.99 -12.10 -1.00
CA LEU A 57 -4.88 -11.26 -1.79
C LEU A 57 -4.45 -11.17 -3.27
N ALA A 58 -3.15 -11.19 -3.54
CA ALA A 58 -2.59 -11.11 -4.89
C ALA A 58 -3.13 -12.19 -5.84
N ALA A 59 -3.38 -13.40 -5.32
CA ALA A 59 -3.92 -14.50 -6.11
C ALA A 59 -5.32 -14.20 -6.70
N LEU A 60 -6.08 -13.34 -6.04
CA LEU A 60 -7.45 -13.00 -6.45
C LEU A 60 -7.51 -12.00 -7.61
N ILE A 61 -6.44 -11.27 -7.86
CA ILE A 61 -6.44 -10.14 -8.82
C ILE A 61 -5.66 -10.41 -10.10
N ILE A 62 -4.95 -11.53 -10.19
CA ILE A 62 -4.23 -11.90 -11.43
C ILE A 62 -5.21 -12.03 -12.59
N GLY A 63 -4.91 -11.38 -13.72
CA GLY A 63 -5.74 -11.34 -14.91
C GLY A 63 -6.81 -10.26 -14.93
N MET A 64 -7.05 -9.55 -13.82
CA MET A 64 -7.97 -8.42 -13.76
C MET A 64 -7.38 -7.17 -14.45
N ASP A 65 -8.25 -6.26 -14.88
CA ASP A 65 -7.81 -4.95 -15.38
C ASP A 65 -7.44 -4.04 -14.19
N PRO A 66 -6.19 -3.56 -14.11
CA PRO A 66 -5.77 -2.69 -13.01
C PRO A 66 -6.40 -1.28 -13.07
N LEU A 67 -7.07 -0.91 -14.14
CA LEU A 67 -7.80 0.36 -14.23
C LEU A 67 -9.20 0.28 -13.60
N ASP A 68 -9.69 -0.91 -13.32
CA ASP A 68 -10.99 -1.14 -12.67
C ASP A 68 -10.81 -1.21 -11.13
N ASN A 69 -10.26 -0.15 -10.53
CA ASN A 69 -9.91 -0.10 -9.11
C ASN A 69 -11.05 -0.56 -8.19
N GLU A 70 -12.28 -0.09 -8.43
CA GLU A 70 -13.44 -0.44 -7.61
C GLU A 70 -13.81 -1.93 -7.73
N VAL A 71 -13.67 -2.51 -8.92
CA VAL A 71 -13.93 -3.94 -9.13
C VAL A 71 -12.89 -4.79 -8.40
N VAL A 72 -11.62 -4.36 -8.46
CA VAL A 72 -10.53 -5.02 -7.73
C VAL A 72 -10.76 -4.90 -6.23
N TRP A 73 -11.08 -3.71 -5.72
CA TRP A 73 -11.40 -3.49 -4.31
C TRP A 73 -12.54 -4.39 -3.84
N ASP A 74 -13.64 -4.41 -4.55
CA ASP A 74 -14.80 -5.25 -4.25
C ASP A 74 -14.45 -6.74 -4.23
N THR A 75 -13.63 -7.17 -5.19
CA THR A 75 -13.15 -8.57 -5.25
C THR A 75 -12.34 -8.93 -4.02
N LEU A 76 -11.38 -8.08 -3.64
CA LEU A 76 -10.55 -8.29 -2.46
C LEU A 76 -11.36 -8.30 -1.17
N TYR A 77 -12.33 -7.40 -1.03
CA TYR A 77 -13.14 -7.28 0.17
C TYR A 77 -14.19 -8.41 0.28
N LYS A 78 -14.90 -8.72 -0.81
CA LYS A 78 -16.04 -9.66 -0.79
C LYS A 78 -15.62 -11.12 -0.85
N ASN A 79 -14.49 -11.46 -1.48
CA ASN A 79 -14.03 -12.84 -1.62
C ASN A 79 -13.17 -13.34 -0.45
N THR A 80 -12.88 -12.50 0.52
CA THR A 80 -12.20 -12.89 1.74
C THR A 80 -13.24 -13.03 2.86
N PHE A 81 -13.70 -14.24 3.12
CA PHE A 81 -14.75 -14.50 4.13
C PHE A 81 -14.44 -13.84 5.49
N TRP A 82 -13.22 -14.02 5.98
CA TRP A 82 -12.77 -13.41 7.23
C TRP A 82 -12.41 -11.93 7.09
N GLY A 83 -12.22 -11.45 5.87
CA GLY A 83 -11.86 -10.07 5.56
C GLY A 83 -13.03 -9.11 5.58
N GLN A 84 -14.27 -9.58 5.42
CA GLN A 84 -15.46 -8.72 5.38
C GLN A 84 -15.68 -7.92 6.66
N ASN A 85 -15.21 -8.42 7.79
CA ASN A 85 -15.22 -7.67 9.05
C ASN A 85 -14.03 -6.71 9.18
N GLY A 86 -13.11 -6.72 8.20
CA GLY A 86 -11.95 -5.85 8.14
C GLY A 86 -10.86 -6.23 9.13
N GLY A 87 -10.31 -5.21 9.76
CA GLY A 87 -9.17 -5.32 10.64
C GLY A 87 -7.90 -4.79 9.99
N PRO A 88 -6.92 -4.35 10.80
CA PRO A 88 -5.76 -3.61 10.30
C PRO A 88 -4.91 -4.42 9.31
N VAL A 89 -4.79 -5.74 9.50
CA VAL A 89 -3.96 -6.59 8.61
C VAL A 89 -4.60 -6.72 7.23
N VAL A 90 -5.92 -7.00 7.16
CA VAL A 90 -6.63 -7.15 5.89
C VAL A 90 -6.63 -5.84 5.12
N PHE A 91 -7.01 -4.74 5.79
CA PHE A 91 -7.05 -3.44 5.13
C PHE A 91 -5.66 -2.90 4.77
N ALA A 92 -4.60 -3.23 5.52
CA ALA A 92 -3.25 -2.90 5.09
C ALA A 92 -2.88 -3.60 3.77
N GLY A 93 -3.28 -4.86 3.60
CA GLY A 93 -3.09 -5.60 2.35
C GLY A 93 -3.89 -4.99 1.18
N ILE A 94 -5.18 -4.76 1.39
CA ILE A 94 -6.06 -4.16 0.37
C ILE A 94 -5.57 -2.77 -0.02
N SER A 95 -5.22 -1.92 0.96
CA SER A 95 -4.74 -0.55 0.69
C SER A 95 -3.42 -0.54 -0.07
N ALA A 96 -2.50 -1.45 0.22
CA ALA A 96 -1.24 -1.54 -0.53
C ALA A 96 -1.49 -1.88 -2.01
N ILE A 97 -2.42 -2.79 -2.28
CA ILE A 97 -2.83 -3.11 -3.65
C ILE A 97 -3.51 -1.91 -4.30
N ASP A 98 -4.44 -1.26 -3.62
CA ASP A 98 -5.16 -0.10 -4.15
C ASP A 98 -4.21 1.06 -4.49
N PHE A 99 -3.24 1.38 -3.65
CA PHE A 99 -2.23 2.38 -3.96
C PHE A 99 -1.42 2.02 -5.21
N ALA A 100 -1.05 0.75 -5.37
CA ALA A 100 -0.36 0.30 -6.57
C ALA A 100 -1.23 0.44 -7.83
N LEU A 101 -2.54 0.19 -7.73
CA LEU A 101 -3.48 0.40 -8.84
C LEU A 101 -3.62 1.89 -9.19
N TRP A 102 -3.70 2.77 -8.19
CA TRP A 102 -3.73 4.22 -8.44
C TRP A 102 -2.43 4.72 -9.07
N ASP A 103 -1.29 4.15 -8.71
CA ASP A 103 0.00 4.47 -9.34
C ASP A 103 0.03 4.01 -10.82
N ILE A 104 -0.46 2.80 -11.12
CA ILE A 104 -0.64 2.34 -12.51
C ILE A 104 -1.54 3.30 -13.27
N ARG A 105 -2.68 3.68 -12.70
CA ARG A 105 -3.65 4.56 -13.32
C ARG A 105 -3.06 5.94 -13.63
N GLY A 106 -2.29 6.50 -12.69
CA GLY A 106 -1.56 7.75 -12.91
C GLY A 106 -0.56 7.65 -14.05
N LYS A 107 0.20 6.57 -14.10
CA LYS A 107 1.17 6.31 -15.18
C LYS A 107 0.50 6.08 -16.53
N PHE A 108 -0.59 5.32 -16.56
CA PHE A 108 -1.35 5.05 -17.79
C PHE A 108 -1.90 6.33 -18.41
N PHE A 109 -2.51 7.21 -17.62
CA PHE A 109 -3.02 8.50 -18.09
C PHE A 109 -1.96 9.58 -18.17
N ASN A 110 -0.71 9.30 -17.80
CA ASN A 110 0.39 10.26 -17.74
C ASN A 110 0.06 11.52 -16.93
N VAL A 111 -0.57 11.33 -15.78
CA VAL A 111 -0.90 12.39 -14.83
C VAL A 111 -0.59 11.95 -13.39
N PRO A 112 -0.18 12.87 -12.51
CA PRO A 112 0.00 12.53 -11.11
C PRO A 112 -1.34 12.18 -10.45
N VAL A 113 -1.32 11.22 -9.54
CA VAL A 113 -2.52 10.66 -8.88
C VAL A 113 -3.40 11.74 -8.26
N TYR A 114 -2.83 12.80 -7.68
CA TYR A 114 -3.63 13.88 -7.09
C TYR A 114 -4.57 14.57 -8.10
N LYS A 115 -4.23 14.59 -9.39
CA LYS A 115 -5.12 15.13 -10.44
C LYS A 115 -6.31 14.21 -10.70
N LEU A 116 -6.11 12.90 -10.58
CA LEU A 116 -7.20 11.93 -10.68
C LEU A 116 -8.15 11.99 -9.47
N LEU A 117 -7.64 12.42 -8.32
CA LEU A 117 -8.38 12.55 -7.07
C LEU A 117 -9.01 13.94 -6.85
N GLY A 118 -9.13 14.75 -7.88
CA GLY A 118 -9.82 16.06 -7.81
C GLY A 118 -8.90 17.28 -7.81
N GLY A 119 -7.60 17.08 -7.96
CA GLY A 119 -6.63 18.17 -8.16
C GLY A 119 -5.91 18.64 -6.89
N LYS A 120 -5.02 19.59 -7.09
CA LYS A 120 -4.16 20.12 -6.02
C LYS A 120 -4.90 21.20 -5.25
N LYS A 121 -5.19 20.94 -3.99
CA LYS A 121 -5.88 21.87 -3.11
C LYS A 121 -4.95 22.89 -2.44
N GLN A 122 -3.71 22.49 -2.15
CA GLN A 122 -2.72 23.35 -1.46
C GLN A 122 -1.33 23.11 -2.04
N ASP A 123 -0.54 24.19 -2.12
CA ASP A 123 0.85 24.10 -2.56
C ASP A 123 1.79 23.62 -1.44
N ASN A 124 1.49 24.00 -0.21
CA ASN A 124 2.27 23.66 0.96
C ASN A 124 1.39 22.95 2.00
N LEU A 125 1.91 21.90 2.58
CA LEU A 125 1.27 21.18 3.69
C LEU A 125 1.96 21.54 5.00
N ARG A 126 1.17 21.85 6.02
CA ARG A 126 1.68 22.02 7.39
C ARG A 126 2.13 20.66 7.91
N CYS A 127 3.40 20.54 8.22
CA CYS A 127 3.99 19.33 8.78
C CYS A 127 4.26 19.51 10.28
N TYR A 128 4.30 18.40 11.00
CA TYR A 128 4.81 18.33 12.35
C TYR A 128 5.83 17.17 12.43
N ALA A 129 6.83 17.32 13.29
CA ALA A 129 7.75 16.24 13.59
C ALA A 129 7.07 15.30 14.60
N SER A 130 6.71 14.10 14.15
CA SER A 130 6.15 13.06 15.02
C SER A 130 7.27 12.43 15.85
N GLN A 131 6.93 12.05 17.09
CA GLN A 131 7.86 11.34 17.99
C GLN A 131 9.14 12.12 18.36
N LEU A 132 9.07 13.42 18.50
CA LEU A 132 10.06 14.13 19.27
C LEU A 132 9.96 13.63 20.72
N GLN A 133 10.57 12.49 20.98
CA GLN A 133 10.82 12.05 22.34
C GLN A 133 11.92 12.97 22.89
N PHE A 134 11.51 14.04 23.53
CA PHE A 134 12.42 14.70 24.46
C PHE A 134 12.77 13.67 25.53
N LEU A 135 14.01 13.21 25.51
CA LEU A 135 14.58 12.53 26.64
C LEU A 135 14.32 13.44 27.82
N SER A 136 13.29 13.11 28.60
CA SER A 136 12.90 13.65 29.88
C SER A 136 13.43 15.05 30.21
N LEU A 137 12.54 16.01 30.39
CA LEU A 137 12.84 17.34 30.98
C LEU A 137 13.59 17.29 32.32
N ILE A 138 13.80 16.09 32.86
CA ILE A 138 14.56 15.80 34.08
C ILE A 138 16.10 15.86 33.84
N HIS A 139 16.53 15.90 32.59
CA HIS A 139 17.94 15.94 32.19
C HIS A 139 18.36 17.28 31.57
N ILE A 140 17.57 18.32 31.76
CA ILE A 140 17.96 19.71 31.47
C ILE A 140 18.29 20.40 32.80
#